data_c229d9351567a3083d8b5337804fb374
#
_entry.id   c229d9351567a3083d8b5337804fb374
#
_cell.length_a   1.000
_cell.length_b   1.000
_cell.length_c   1.000
_cell.angle_alpha   90.00
_cell.angle_beta   90.00
_cell.angle_gamma   90.00
#
_symmetry.space_group_name_H-M   'P 1'
#
loop_
_entity.id
_entity.type
_entity.pdbx_description
1 polymer ?
#
loop_
_entity_poly.entity_id
_entity_poly.type
_entity_poly.pdbx_seq_one_letter_code
_entity_poly.pdbx_strand_id
1 'polypeptide(L)'
;MSEKKTMILILSTVPFLMVLGNSMLIPEFPTIKTELQLSGLQVGLLITFFSAPAALVIPFLGYLSDRIGRKIIIVPSLLLYGLGGAVAGFAAAFLSSPYFLILGGRVVQGLGAAGTAPIAMALAGDLFQTKERSESMGILEAANGIGKVLSPIIGSAVALIVWYALVFSYSLL
;
A
#
# COMPACT_ATOMS: atom_id res chain seq x y z
N MET A 1 -23.05 18.13 1.12
CA MET A 1 -21.60 18.26 0.91
C MET A 1 -21.42 18.50 -0.58
N SER A 2 -20.59 19.45 -1.04
CA SER A 2 -20.38 19.65 -2.49
C SER A 2 -19.81 18.38 -3.10
N GLU A 3 -20.25 17.99 -4.31
CA GLU A 3 -19.74 16.80 -5.05
C GLU A 3 -18.22 16.77 -5.10
N LYS A 4 -17.58 17.94 -5.27
CA LYS A 4 -16.12 18.07 -5.25
C LYS A 4 -15.49 17.62 -3.93
N LYS A 5 -16.06 17.97 -2.77
CA LYS A 5 -15.56 17.57 -1.46
C LYS A 5 -15.66 16.06 -1.26
N THR A 6 -16.76 15.47 -1.71
CA THR A 6 -16.94 14.02 -1.68
C THR A 6 -15.88 13.31 -2.52
N MET A 7 -15.59 13.85 -3.70
CA MET A 7 -14.59 13.29 -4.60
C MET A 7 -13.16 13.36 -4.02
N ILE A 8 -12.79 14.50 -3.41
CA ILE A 8 -11.49 14.64 -2.72
C ILE A 8 -11.38 13.64 -1.57
N LEU A 9 -12.43 13.46 -0.76
CA LEU A 9 -12.43 12.51 0.35
C LEU A 9 -12.26 11.07 -0.16
N ILE A 10 -12.98 10.68 -1.21
CA ILE A 10 -12.82 9.34 -1.80
C ILE A 10 -11.39 9.15 -2.34
N LEU A 11 -10.84 10.12 -3.07
CA LEU A 11 -9.49 10.04 -3.58
C LEU A 11 -8.43 9.98 -2.47
N SER A 12 -8.65 10.66 -1.35
CA SER A 12 -7.71 10.66 -0.22
C SER A 12 -7.67 9.33 0.55
N THR A 13 -8.71 8.49 0.43
CA THR A 13 -8.68 7.15 1.03
C THR A 13 -7.61 6.26 0.37
N VAL A 14 -7.32 6.42 -0.91
CA VAL A 14 -6.34 5.59 -1.62
C VAL A 14 -4.93 5.75 -1.03
N PRO A 15 -4.30 6.94 -1.00
CA PRO A 15 -2.98 7.08 -0.37
C PRO A 15 -2.99 6.79 1.12
N PHE A 16 -4.09 7.09 1.84
CA PHE A 16 -4.24 6.75 3.26
C PHE A 16 -4.14 5.24 3.50
N LEU A 17 -4.98 4.44 2.82
CA LEU A 17 -5.02 2.99 2.98
C LEU A 17 -3.71 2.34 2.52
N MET A 18 -3.13 2.79 1.40
CA MET A 18 -1.88 2.27 0.88
C MET A 18 -0.72 2.44 1.85
N VAL A 19 -0.62 3.63 2.45
CA VAL A 19 0.44 3.92 3.42
C VAL A 19 0.17 3.24 4.75
N LEU A 20 -1.08 3.24 5.20
CA LEU A 20 -1.47 2.56 6.44
C LEU A 20 -1.08 1.10 6.35
N GLY A 21 -1.47 0.38 5.29
CA GLY A 21 -1.08 -1.00 5.07
C GLY A 21 0.45 -1.18 5.10
N ASN A 22 1.17 -0.55 4.19
CA ASN A 22 2.61 -0.77 4.06
C ASN A 22 3.41 -0.45 5.33
N SER A 23 3.03 0.60 6.06
CA SER A 23 3.78 1.05 7.24
C SER A 23 3.46 0.26 8.52
N MET A 24 2.34 -0.48 8.57
CA MET A 24 2.01 -1.36 9.72
C MET A 24 3.00 -2.50 9.91
N LEU A 25 3.71 -2.93 8.87
CA LEU A 25 4.73 -3.97 8.96
C LEU A 25 6.04 -3.52 9.60
N ILE A 26 6.35 -2.23 9.50
CA ILE A 26 7.68 -1.72 9.92
C ILE A 26 7.97 -2.00 11.40
N PRO A 27 7.07 -1.69 12.36
CA PRO A 27 7.31 -1.97 13.78
C PRO A 27 7.37 -3.48 14.09
N GLU A 28 6.84 -4.34 13.20
CA GLU A 28 6.76 -5.78 13.43
C GLU A 28 7.93 -6.57 12.80
N PHE A 29 8.85 -5.89 12.12
CA PHE A 29 10.04 -6.57 11.60
C PHE A 29 10.87 -7.32 12.65
N PRO A 30 11.06 -6.81 13.89
CA PRO A 30 11.71 -7.60 14.94
C PRO A 30 10.97 -8.89 15.27
N THR A 31 9.63 -8.84 15.40
CA THR A 31 8.77 -10.00 15.67
C THR A 31 8.85 -11.00 14.52
N ILE A 32 8.66 -10.56 13.27
CA ILE A 32 8.77 -11.40 12.08
C ILE A 32 10.15 -12.05 11.97
N LYS A 33 11.21 -11.31 12.32
CA LYS A 33 12.57 -11.81 12.33
C LYS A 33 12.75 -12.95 13.32
N THR A 34 12.23 -12.82 14.53
CA THR A 34 12.35 -13.85 15.58
C THR A 34 11.47 -15.06 15.30
N GLU A 35 10.20 -14.86 14.94
CA GLU A 35 9.25 -15.94 14.67
C GLU A 35 9.65 -16.79 13.46
N LEU A 36 10.13 -16.18 12.39
CA LEU A 36 10.55 -16.88 11.19
C LEU A 36 12.06 -17.18 11.15
N GLN A 37 12.81 -16.87 12.22
CA GLN A 37 14.27 -17.04 12.33
C GLN A 37 15.04 -16.44 11.14
N LEU A 38 14.63 -15.24 10.71
CA LEU A 38 15.20 -14.57 9.54
C LEU A 38 16.49 -13.82 9.90
N SER A 39 17.40 -13.75 8.94
CA SER A 39 18.54 -12.83 9.00
C SER A 39 18.08 -11.38 8.77
N GLY A 40 18.91 -10.40 9.19
CA GLY A 40 18.61 -8.98 8.91
C GLY A 40 18.49 -8.67 7.41
N LEU A 41 19.28 -9.36 6.57
CA LEU A 41 19.17 -9.25 5.11
C LEU A 41 17.81 -9.73 4.60
N GLN A 42 17.31 -10.86 5.09
CA GLN A 42 16.02 -11.40 4.69
C GLN A 42 14.86 -10.46 5.06
N VAL A 43 14.92 -9.81 6.22
CA VAL A 43 13.93 -8.80 6.60
C VAL A 43 14.02 -7.57 5.68
N GLY A 44 15.25 -7.12 5.35
CA GLY A 44 15.45 -6.03 4.39
C GLY A 44 14.88 -6.36 3.00
N LEU A 45 14.98 -7.61 2.57
CA LEU A 45 14.41 -8.05 1.29
C LEU A 45 12.88 -7.96 1.25
N LEU A 46 12.17 -8.09 2.37
CA LEU A 46 10.71 -7.88 2.43
C LEU A 46 10.32 -6.45 2.02
N ILE A 47 11.15 -5.47 2.36
CA ILE A 47 10.94 -4.07 1.94
C ILE A 47 11.35 -3.90 0.47
N THR A 48 12.51 -4.44 0.11
CA THR A 48 13.07 -4.29 -1.24
C THR A 48 12.17 -4.91 -2.29
N PHE A 49 11.64 -6.10 -2.06
CA PHE A 49 10.77 -6.81 -2.99
C PHE A 49 9.36 -6.19 -3.10
N PHE A 50 9.00 -5.29 -2.23
CA PHE A 50 7.86 -4.40 -2.41
C PHE A 50 8.25 -3.13 -3.18
N SER A 51 9.31 -2.44 -2.76
CA SER A 51 9.66 -1.11 -3.25
C SER A 51 10.29 -1.11 -4.63
N ALA A 52 11.12 -2.11 -4.95
CA ALA A 52 11.81 -2.17 -6.24
C ALA A 52 10.85 -2.42 -7.43
N PRO A 53 9.92 -3.41 -7.38
CA PRO A 53 8.91 -3.56 -8.42
C PRO A 53 8.03 -2.31 -8.56
N ALA A 54 7.63 -1.70 -7.43
CA ALA A 54 6.84 -0.46 -7.46
C ALA A 54 7.59 0.65 -8.19
N ALA A 55 8.84 0.92 -7.81
CA ALA A 55 9.65 1.98 -8.41
C ALA A 55 9.87 1.78 -9.93
N LEU A 56 10.09 0.53 -10.36
CA LEU A 56 10.28 0.20 -11.77
C LEU A 56 9.00 0.40 -12.59
N VAL A 57 7.84 0.10 -12.02
CA VAL A 57 6.57 0.05 -12.77
C VAL A 57 5.81 1.38 -12.73
N ILE A 58 6.04 2.24 -11.72
CA ILE A 58 5.38 3.57 -11.60
C ILE A 58 5.43 4.37 -12.91
N PRO A 59 6.58 4.58 -13.59
CA PRO A 59 6.61 5.38 -14.81
C PRO A 59 5.81 4.76 -15.95
N PHE A 60 5.79 3.43 -16.06
CA PHE A 60 5.01 2.74 -17.09
C PHE A 60 3.50 2.85 -16.85
N LEU A 61 3.05 2.62 -15.62
CA LEU A 61 1.64 2.76 -15.27
C LEU A 61 1.19 4.23 -15.30
N GLY A 62 2.06 5.16 -14.94
CA GLY A 62 1.81 6.60 -15.10
C GLY A 62 1.52 6.93 -16.57
N TYR A 63 2.43 6.59 -17.47
CA TYR A 63 2.25 6.79 -18.91
C TYR A 63 1.00 6.10 -19.46
N LEU A 64 0.76 4.86 -19.07
CA LEU A 64 -0.40 4.10 -19.52
C LEU A 64 -1.71 4.75 -19.02
N SER A 65 -1.74 5.20 -17.77
CA SER A 65 -2.91 5.84 -17.17
C SER A 65 -3.29 7.15 -17.85
N ASP A 66 -2.30 7.87 -18.43
CA ASP A 66 -2.55 9.08 -19.22
C ASP A 66 -3.29 8.77 -20.53
N ARG A 67 -3.08 7.57 -21.09
CA ARG A 67 -3.65 7.16 -22.37
C ARG A 67 -4.99 6.46 -22.27
N ILE A 68 -5.14 5.52 -21.32
CA ILE A 68 -6.34 4.69 -21.21
C ILE A 68 -7.27 5.12 -20.08
N GLY A 69 -6.81 6.06 -19.25
CA GLY A 69 -7.59 6.64 -18.16
C GLY A 69 -7.14 6.18 -16.77
N ARG A 70 -7.09 7.11 -15.83
CA ARG A 70 -6.61 6.91 -14.44
C ARG A 70 -7.34 5.79 -13.72
N LYS A 71 -8.70 5.78 -13.79
CA LYS A 71 -9.53 4.81 -13.07
C LYS A 71 -9.30 3.37 -13.53
N ILE A 72 -9.05 3.18 -14.84
CA ILE A 72 -8.80 1.85 -15.42
C ILE A 72 -7.53 1.22 -14.87
N ILE A 73 -6.56 2.04 -14.45
CA ILE A 73 -5.33 1.55 -13.83
C ILE A 73 -5.48 1.40 -12.31
N ILE A 74 -6.11 2.35 -11.62
CA ILE A 74 -6.24 2.32 -10.15
C ILE A 74 -6.97 1.06 -9.68
N VAL A 75 -8.10 0.72 -10.31
CA VAL A 75 -8.95 -0.39 -9.84
C VAL A 75 -8.24 -1.75 -9.87
N PRO A 76 -7.67 -2.21 -11.00
CA PRO A 76 -6.93 -3.49 -11.00
C PRO A 76 -5.67 -3.44 -10.15
N SER A 77 -5.05 -2.27 -9.98
CA SER A 77 -3.87 -2.11 -9.13
C SER A 77 -4.21 -2.28 -7.64
N LEU A 78 -5.36 -1.77 -7.19
CA LEU A 78 -5.87 -2.02 -5.84
C LEU A 78 -6.16 -3.50 -5.60
N LEU A 79 -6.81 -4.16 -6.58
CA LEU A 79 -7.05 -5.61 -6.50
C LEU A 79 -5.74 -6.40 -6.41
N LEU A 80 -4.74 -6.03 -7.22
CA LEU A 80 -3.43 -6.67 -7.21
C LEU A 80 -2.73 -6.48 -5.85
N TYR A 81 -2.83 -5.28 -5.28
CA TYR A 81 -2.29 -4.99 -3.96
C TYR A 81 -2.93 -5.87 -2.87
N GLY A 82 -4.27 -5.95 -2.87
CA GLY A 82 -5.02 -6.79 -1.93
C GLY A 82 -4.70 -8.27 -2.09
N LEU A 83 -4.63 -8.77 -3.33
CA LEU A 83 -4.27 -10.16 -3.62
C LEU A 83 -2.86 -10.50 -3.14
N GLY A 84 -1.88 -9.63 -3.35
CA GLY A 84 -0.52 -9.82 -2.84
C GLY A 84 -0.50 -9.90 -1.32
N GLY A 85 -1.30 -9.07 -0.64
CA GLY A 85 -1.49 -9.12 0.81
C GLY A 85 -2.13 -10.42 1.28
N ALA A 86 -3.21 -10.85 0.60
CA ALA A 86 -3.89 -12.11 0.92
C ALA A 86 -2.96 -13.33 0.78
N VAL A 87 -2.18 -13.40 -0.30
CA VAL A 87 -1.19 -14.47 -0.52
C VAL A 87 -0.13 -14.47 0.58
N ALA A 88 0.44 -13.31 0.89
CA ALA A 88 1.45 -13.19 1.95
C ALA A 88 0.87 -13.54 3.33
N GLY A 89 -0.36 -13.09 3.64
CA GLY A 89 -1.05 -13.37 4.89
C GLY A 89 -1.40 -14.85 5.06
N PHE A 90 -1.92 -15.48 4.01
CA PHE A 90 -2.18 -16.91 4.00
C PHE A 90 -0.90 -17.72 4.24
N ALA A 91 0.17 -17.36 3.55
CA ALA A 91 1.47 -18.01 3.74
C ALA A 91 1.95 -17.89 5.19
N ALA A 92 1.88 -16.69 5.77
CA ALA A 92 2.31 -16.42 7.13
C ALA A 92 1.51 -17.22 8.18
N ALA A 93 0.21 -17.45 7.94
CA ALA A 93 -0.69 -18.11 8.89
C ALA A 93 -0.64 -19.65 8.81
N PHE A 94 -0.45 -20.20 7.62
CA PHE A 94 -0.69 -21.63 7.38
C PHE A 94 0.53 -22.45 6.93
N LEU A 95 1.63 -21.81 6.53
CA LEU A 95 2.80 -22.51 6.04
C LEU A 95 3.93 -22.56 7.06
N SER A 96 4.62 -23.71 7.13
CA SER A 96 5.79 -23.91 8.00
C SER A 96 7.04 -23.14 7.50
N SER A 97 7.11 -22.79 6.22
CA SER A 97 8.21 -22.04 5.61
C SER A 97 7.66 -20.93 4.71
N PRO A 98 7.06 -19.88 5.27
CA PRO A 98 6.27 -18.91 4.51
C PRO A 98 7.11 -17.86 3.77
N TYR A 99 8.41 -17.73 4.07
CA TYR A 99 9.25 -16.61 3.66
C TYR A 99 9.21 -16.30 2.14
N PHE A 100 9.42 -17.31 1.29
CA PHE A 100 9.44 -17.10 -0.16
C PHE A 100 8.07 -16.71 -0.74
N LEU A 101 7.00 -17.23 -0.15
CA LEU A 101 5.64 -16.88 -0.56
C LEU A 101 5.26 -15.47 -0.10
N ILE A 102 5.71 -15.06 1.10
CA ILE A 102 5.60 -13.69 1.57
C ILE A 102 6.35 -12.74 0.63
N LEU A 103 7.59 -13.09 0.23
CA LEU A 103 8.34 -12.31 -0.76
C LEU A 103 7.58 -12.17 -2.09
N GLY A 104 7.04 -13.27 -2.60
CA GLY A 104 6.20 -13.25 -3.81
C GLY A 104 4.98 -12.32 -3.65
N GLY A 105 4.29 -12.43 -2.53
CA GLY A 105 3.19 -11.52 -2.19
C GLY A 105 3.62 -10.05 -2.14
N ARG A 106 4.82 -9.75 -1.60
CA ARG A 106 5.39 -8.39 -1.57
C ARG A 106 5.68 -7.84 -2.96
N VAL A 107 6.15 -8.69 -3.89
CA VAL A 107 6.31 -8.29 -5.31
C VAL A 107 4.96 -7.90 -5.91
N VAL A 108 3.94 -8.75 -5.74
CA VAL A 108 2.60 -8.49 -6.28
C VAL A 108 1.99 -7.22 -5.66
N GLN A 109 2.17 -7.01 -4.35
CA GLN A 109 1.77 -5.77 -3.68
C GLN A 109 2.50 -4.55 -4.24
N GLY A 110 3.81 -4.66 -4.49
CA GLY A 110 4.60 -3.58 -5.07
C GLY A 110 4.11 -3.18 -6.47
N LEU A 111 3.79 -4.17 -7.32
CA LEU A 111 3.19 -3.94 -8.63
C LEU A 111 1.83 -3.21 -8.51
N GLY A 112 0.99 -3.65 -7.55
CA GLY A 112 -0.28 -2.99 -7.26
C GLY A 112 -0.09 -1.56 -6.73
N ALA A 113 0.85 -1.36 -5.82
CA ALA A 113 1.16 -0.04 -5.25
C ALA A 113 1.55 0.99 -6.32
N ALA A 114 2.26 0.56 -7.37
CA ALA A 114 2.68 1.42 -8.47
C ALA A 114 1.51 2.10 -9.21
N GLY A 115 0.37 1.42 -9.31
CA GLY A 115 -0.82 1.93 -10.02
C GLY A 115 -1.87 2.60 -9.12
N THR A 116 -1.59 2.85 -7.86
CA THR A 116 -2.57 3.36 -6.89
C THR A 116 -2.29 4.79 -6.46
N ALA A 117 -1.57 5.03 -5.37
CA ALA A 117 -1.38 6.36 -4.80
C ALA A 117 -0.81 7.39 -5.80
N PRO A 118 0.23 7.09 -6.61
CA PRO A 118 0.75 8.06 -7.58
C PRO A 118 -0.30 8.46 -8.62
N ILE A 119 -1.10 7.49 -9.10
CA ILE A 119 -2.13 7.74 -10.12
C ILE A 119 -3.35 8.43 -9.49
N ALA A 120 -3.71 8.14 -8.24
CA ALA A 120 -4.75 8.87 -7.53
C ALA A 120 -4.39 10.35 -7.36
N MET A 121 -3.13 10.65 -7.05
CA MET A 121 -2.64 12.04 -6.99
C MET A 121 -2.68 12.70 -8.37
N ALA A 122 -2.27 11.99 -9.43
CA ALA A 122 -2.38 12.50 -10.79
C ALA A 122 -3.85 12.77 -11.18
N LEU A 123 -4.78 11.85 -10.83
CA LEU A 123 -6.22 12.03 -11.05
C LEU A 123 -6.76 13.29 -10.35
N ALA A 124 -6.36 13.53 -9.10
CA ALA A 124 -6.72 14.76 -8.40
C ALA A 124 -6.19 15.99 -9.13
N GLY A 125 -4.95 15.94 -9.65
CA GLY A 125 -4.35 16.99 -10.43
C GLY A 125 -5.08 17.29 -11.75
N ASP A 126 -5.70 16.28 -12.37
CA ASP A 126 -6.48 16.40 -13.61
C ASP A 126 -7.91 16.94 -13.35
N LEU A 127 -8.50 16.60 -12.20
CA LEU A 127 -9.88 16.98 -11.86
C LEU A 127 -10.01 18.38 -11.29
N PHE A 128 -8.97 18.91 -10.67
CA PHE A 128 -8.99 20.21 -10.01
C PHE A 128 -8.01 21.17 -10.68
N GLN A 129 -8.41 22.44 -10.82
CA GLN A 129 -7.59 23.47 -11.47
C GLN A 129 -7.11 24.52 -10.46
N THR A 130 -5.98 25.14 -10.75
CA THR A 130 -5.41 26.28 -10.01
C THR A 130 -5.34 26.08 -8.49
N LYS A 131 -6.04 26.92 -7.71
CA LYS A 131 -6.06 26.90 -6.25
C LYS A 131 -6.67 25.59 -5.68
N GLU A 132 -7.73 25.10 -6.29
CA GLU A 132 -8.38 23.85 -5.88
C GLU A 132 -7.46 22.63 -6.06
N ARG A 133 -6.58 22.66 -7.06
CA ARG A 133 -5.57 21.59 -7.27
C ARG A 133 -4.59 21.51 -6.12
N SER A 134 -4.03 22.64 -5.69
CA SER A 134 -3.09 22.68 -4.56
C SER A 134 -3.74 22.24 -3.26
N GLU A 135 -4.99 22.66 -3.02
CA GLU A 135 -5.77 22.25 -1.85
C GLU A 135 -6.04 20.73 -1.85
N SER A 136 -6.47 20.19 -2.99
CA SER A 136 -6.74 18.75 -3.14
C SER A 136 -5.48 17.92 -2.94
N MET A 137 -4.37 18.32 -3.53
CA MET A 137 -3.06 17.64 -3.32
C MET A 137 -2.63 17.70 -1.86
N GLY A 138 -2.83 18.85 -1.19
CA GLY A 138 -2.56 19.01 0.23
C GLY A 138 -3.38 18.05 1.11
N ILE A 139 -4.67 17.86 0.78
CA ILE A 139 -5.55 16.93 1.51
C ILE A 139 -5.12 15.48 1.29
N LEU A 140 -4.77 15.09 0.06
CA LEU A 140 -4.28 13.75 -0.23
C LEU A 140 -2.97 13.46 0.52
N GLU A 141 -2.04 14.42 0.55
CA GLU A 141 -0.78 14.27 1.27
C GLU A 141 -0.96 14.30 2.80
N ALA A 142 -1.91 15.09 3.30
CA ALA A 142 -2.28 15.04 4.72
C ALA A 142 -2.85 13.67 5.10
N ALA A 143 -3.71 13.07 4.27
CA ALA A 143 -4.23 11.72 4.47
C ALA A 143 -3.10 10.67 4.47
N ASN A 144 -2.14 10.79 3.54
CA ASN A 144 -0.92 9.99 3.50
C ASN A 144 -0.11 10.14 4.81
N GLY A 145 0.08 11.37 5.29
CA GLY A 145 0.76 11.66 6.55
C GLY A 145 0.06 11.06 7.77
N ILE A 146 -1.27 11.18 7.86
CA ILE A 146 -2.08 10.58 8.92
C ILE A 146 -1.93 9.05 8.89
N GLY A 147 -1.96 8.44 7.71
CA GLY A 147 -1.70 7.02 7.53
C GLY A 147 -0.35 6.59 8.12
N LYS A 148 0.73 7.35 7.87
CA LYS A 148 2.07 7.08 8.42
C LYS A 148 2.11 7.14 9.95
N VAL A 149 1.38 8.07 10.55
CA VAL A 149 1.33 8.24 12.02
C VAL A 149 0.48 7.15 12.68
N LEU A 150 -0.69 6.84 12.11
CA LEU A 150 -1.60 5.85 12.68
C LEU A 150 -1.10 4.41 12.46
N SER A 151 -0.40 4.17 11.38
CA SER A 151 0.04 2.85 10.97
C SER A 151 0.85 2.09 12.03
N PRO A 152 1.92 2.65 12.63
CA PRO A 152 2.67 1.97 13.68
C PRO A 152 1.81 1.67 14.92
N ILE A 153 0.90 2.59 15.28
CA ILE A 153 0.01 2.44 16.44
C ILE A 153 -0.96 1.28 16.23
N ILE A 154 -1.64 1.27 15.08
CA ILE A 154 -2.58 0.20 14.73
C ILE A 154 -1.81 -1.11 14.52
N GLY A 155 -0.65 -1.07 13.85
CA GLY A 155 0.18 -2.22 13.63
C GLY A 155 0.58 -2.92 14.92
N SER A 156 1.14 -2.18 15.87
CA SER A 156 1.51 -2.72 17.17
C SER A 156 0.32 -3.26 17.96
N ALA A 157 -0.83 -2.58 17.90
CA ALA A 157 -2.06 -3.06 18.56
C ALA A 157 -2.57 -4.39 17.96
N VAL A 158 -2.55 -4.53 16.65
CA VAL A 158 -2.94 -5.77 15.95
C VAL A 158 -1.95 -6.90 16.22
N ALA A 159 -0.65 -6.60 16.25
CA ALA A 159 0.41 -7.57 16.52
C ALA A 159 0.33 -8.17 17.93
N LEU A 160 -0.21 -7.44 18.91
CA LEU A 160 -0.49 -7.97 20.25
C LEU A 160 -1.45 -9.16 20.24
N ILE A 161 -2.29 -9.30 19.21
CA ILE A 161 -3.24 -10.40 19.07
C ILE A 161 -2.55 -11.56 18.35
N VAL A 162 -2.08 -11.33 17.12
CA VAL A 162 -1.30 -12.30 16.32
C VAL A 162 -0.52 -11.54 15.23
N TRP A 163 0.77 -11.79 15.13
CA TRP A 163 1.65 -11.10 14.19
C TRP A 163 1.22 -11.27 12.71
N TYR A 164 0.70 -12.42 12.32
CA TYR A 164 0.26 -12.67 10.94
C TYR A 164 -1.07 -11.98 10.59
N ALA A 165 -1.86 -11.52 11.58
CA ALA A 165 -3.07 -10.74 11.31
C ALA A 165 -2.76 -9.43 10.58
N LEU A 166 -1.57 -8.85 10.80
CA LEU A 166 -1.09 -7.68 10.06
C LEU A 166 -0.97 -7.95 8.57
N VAL A 167 -0.44 -9.13 8.22
CA VAL A 167 -0.25 -9.48 6.81
C VAL A 167 -1.60 -9.73 6.12
N PHE A 168 -2.58 -10.26 6.85
CA PHE A 168 -3.96 -10.37 6.36
C PHE A 168 -4.68 -9.03 6.24
N SER A 169 -4.38 -8.06 7.09
CA SER A 169 -5.05 -6.76 7.04
C SER A 169 -4.90 -6.05 5.69
N TYR A 170 -3.85 -6.35 4.92
CA TYR A 170 -3.66 -5.84 3.56
C TYR A 170 -4.71 -6.31 2.55
N SER A 171 -5.35 -7.45 2.78
CA SER A 171 -6.41 -7.94 1.90
C SER A 171 -7.76 -7.27 2.18
N LEU A 172 -7.88 -6.61 3.34
CA LEU A 172 -9.09 -5.90 3.76
C LEU A 172 -9.07 -4.41 3.42
N LEU A 173 -7.88 -3.86 3.10
CA LEU A 173 -7.68 -2.46 2.70
C LEU A 173 -7.84 -2.27 1.20
#